data_64f7dd3841c6f4dbef273c4c1645393e
#
_entry.id   64f7dd3841c6f4dbef273c4c1645393e
#
_cell.length_a   1.000
_cell.length_b   1.000
_cell.length_c   1.000
_cell.angle_alpha   90.00
_cell.angle_beta   90.00
_cell.angle_gamma   90.00
#
_symmetry.space_group_name_H-M   'P 1'
#
loop_
_entity.id
_entity.type
_entity.pdbx_description
1 polymer ?
#
loop_
_entity_poly.entity_id
_entity_poly.type
_entity_poly.pdbx_seq_one_letter_code
_entity_poly.pdbx_strand_id
1 'polypeptide(L)'
;MEKLIKQLLKEYGKTNRLILLDVDDTLLKPSGVYIYRKLPTDDNEVILTPYEYGLEEVTPKNKKYYDYRDFMDPIKTQQSIEQAEPIVSNLSIMDDYLKQGHQIAILTARSNEDVVYDGLSQWLMYKDRQGNLIPIGDRLNRENVYAINDPNRVRELESVTDYEKKAEVVERLLSVYDEIVFIDDDMKNIKQMMILKRTLPKELSNKLFVMHAKE
;
A
#
# COMPACT_ATOMS: atom_id res chain seq x y z
N MET A 1 -4.38 -34.01 25.31
CA MET A 1 -5.30 -33.88 24.16
C MET A 1 -6.17 -32.63 24.25
N GLU A 2 -6.89 -32.43 25.35
CA GLU A 2 -7.79 -31.26 25.57
C GLU A 2 -7.09 -29.90 25.52
N LYS A 3 -5.84 -29.81 26.03
CA LYS A 3 -5.02 -28.59 26.00
C LYS A 3 -4.57 -28.22 24.56
N LEU A 4 -4.28 -29.23 23.74
CA LEU A 4 -3.93 -29.06 22.33
C LEU A 4 -5.15 -28.61 21.50
N ILE A 5 -6.31 -29.20 21.76
CA ILE A 5 -7.58 -28.83 21.12
C ILE A 5 -7.97 -27.39 21.50
N LYS A 6 -7.83 -26.99 22.77
CA LYS A 6 -8.06 -25.60 23.21
C LYS A 6 -7.08 -24.61 22.56
N GLN A 7 -5.82 -25.01 22.36
CA GLN A 7 -4.82 -24.19 21.69
C GLN A 7 -5.12 -24.05 20.20
N LEU A 8 -5.47 -25.14 19.51
CA LEU A 8 -5.91 -25.14 18.11
C LEU A 8 -7.20 -24.30 17.92
N LEU A 9 -8.20 -24.47 18.81
CA LEU A 9 -9.42 -23.65 18.76
C LEU A 9 -9.15 -22.17 19.03
N LYS A 10 -8.13 -21.85 19.81
CA LYS A 10 -7.70 -20.47 20.06
C LYS A 10 -6.93 -19.87 18.88
N GLU A 11 -6.21 -20.70 18.14
CA GLU A 11 -5.53 -20.33 16.87
C GLU A 11 -6.52 -20.27 15.71
N TYR A 12 -7.45 -21.23 15.60
CA TYR A 12 -8.52 -21.24 14.60
C TYR A 12 -9.62 -20.20 14.86
N GLY A 13 -9.74 -19.68 16.09
CA GLY A 13 -10.71 -18.64 16.45
C GLY A 13 -10.20 -17.21 16.26
N LYS A 14 -8.94 -17.01 15.91
CA LYS A 14 -8.43 -15.69 15.52
C LYS A 14 -8.78 -15.43 14.05
N THR A 15 -9.64 -14.47 13.83
CA THR A 15 -9.88 -13.92 12.50
C THR A 15 -8.53 -13.55 11.87
N ASN A 16 -8.19 -14.18 10.76
CA ASN A 16 -6.96 -13.91 10.03
C ASN A 16 -7.17 -12.61 9.23
N ARG A 17 -6.99 -11.49 9.93
CA ARG A 17 -7.22 -10.15 9.39
C ARG A 17 -5.91 -9.57 8.87
N LEU A 18 -5.95 -9.01 7.66
CA LEU A 18 -4.88 -8.27 7.03
C LEU A 18 -5.25 -6.80 6.93
N ILE A 19 -4.34 -5.91 7.33
CA ILE A 19 -4.42 -4.52 6.94
C ILE A 19 -3.46 -4.29 5.79
N LEU A 20 -3.99 -3.76 4.72
CA LEU A 20 -3.31 -3.46 3.50
C LEU A 20 -3.23 -1.95 3.33
N LEU A 21 -2.03 -1.41 3.42
CA LEU A 21 -1.75 0.02 3.49
C LEU A 21 -1.00 0.48 2.24
N ASP A 22 -1.42 1.57 1.64
CA ASP A 22 -0.55 2.30 0.72
C ASP A 22 0.56 3.03 1.47
N VAL A 23 1.57 3.53 0.75
CA VAL A 23 2.74 4.21 1.33
C VAL A 23 2.63 5.71 1.16
N ASP A 24 2.63 6.17 -0.08
CA ASP A 24 2.72 7.59 -0.42
C ASP A 24 1.41 8.31 -0.09
N ASP A 25 1.51 9.41 0.64
CA ASP A 25 0.38 10.20 1.18
C ASP A 25 -0.62 9.39 2.04
N THR A 26 -0.33 8.12 2.31
CA THR A 26 -1.07 7.26 3.26
C THR A 26 -0.29 7.05 4.56
N LEU A 27 0.90 6.47 4.51
CA LEU A 27 1.77 6.26 5.68
C LEU A 27 2.83 7.34 5.81
N LEU A 28 3.34 7.82 4.68
CA LEU A 28 4.47 8.73 4.58
C LEU A 28 4.16 9.83 3.57
N LYS A 29 4.57 11.07 3.87
CA LYS A 29 4.65 12.14 2.86
C LYS A 29 5.99 11.99 2.13
N PRO A 30 5.99 11.55 0.86
CA PRO A 30 7.24 11.29 0.14
C PRO A 30 8.04 12.58 -0.04
N SER A 31 9.37 12.46 0.02
CA SER A 31 10.29 13.56 -0.17
C SER A 31 11.35 13.21 -1.22
N GLY A 32 11.74 14.19 -2.04
CA GLY A 32 12.84 14.03 -3.00
C GLY A 32 12.55 13.18 -4.23
N VAL A 33 11.29 12.78 -4.46
CA VAL A 33 10.83 12.08 -5.67
C VAL A 33 9.81 12.93 -6.41
N TYR A 34 9.91 12.94 -7.73
CA TYR A 34 9.11 13.80 -8.58
C TYR A 34 8.60 13.03 -9.79
N ILE A 35 7.50 13.53 -10.35
CA ILE A 35 6.95 13.10 -11.64
C ILE A 35 7.28 14.20 -12.66
N TYR A 36 7.76 13.81 -13.82
CA TYR A 36 8.16 14.75 -14.88
C TYR A 36 7.14 14.72 -15.98
N ARG A 37 6.48 15.87 -16.24
CA ARG A 37 5.46 16.02 -17.29
C ARG A 37 6.02 16.78 -18.47
N LYS A 38 5.77 16.28 -19.68
CA LYS A 38 6.07 16.96 -20.94
C LYS A 38 4.90 16.82 -21.92
N LEU A 39 3.88 17.66 -21.75
CA LEU A 39 2.77 17.73 -22.72
C LEU A 39 3.24 18.37 -24.04
N PRO A 40 2.53 18.13 -25.17
CA PRO A 40 2.84 18.80 -26.44
C PRO A 40 2.77 20.33 -26.36
N THR A 41 2.05 20.88 -25.41
CA THR A 41 1.88 22.31 -25.15
C THR A 41 2.92 22.89 -24.19
N ASP A 42 3.74 22.03 -23.55
CA ASP A 42 4.74 22.48 -22.58
C ASP A 42 6.05 22.85 -23.31
N ASP A 43 6.55 24.05 -23.11
CA ASP A 43 7.84 24.48 -23.65
C ASP A 43 9.00 23.68 -23.04
N ASN A 44 8.92 23.45 -21.72
CA ASN A 44 9.91 22.70 -20.94
C ASN A 44 9.26 21.55 -20.17
N GLU A 45 10.09 20.65 -19.67
CA GLU A 45 9.66 19.61 -18.72
C GLU A 45 9.18 20.27 -17.42
N VAL A 46 7.99 19.91 -16.97
CA VAL A 46 7.41 20.36 -15.69
C VAL A 46 7.66 19.31 -14.64
N ILE A 47 8.22 19.72 -13.50
CA ILE A 47 8.49 18.84 -12.37
C ILE A 47 7.31 18.95 -11.40
N LEU A 48 6.69 17.82 -11.09
CA LEU A 48 5.53 17.73 -10.22
C LEU A 48 5.90 16.92 -8.96
N THR A 49 5.48 17.39 -7.83
CA THR A 49 5.43 16.56 -6.61
C THR A 49 4.35 15.49 -6.76
N PRO A 50 4.38 14.40 -5.97
CA PRO A 50 3.29 13.40 -5.95
C PRO A 50 1.92 14.03 -5.71
N TYR A 51 1.82 15.00 -4.81
CA TYR A 51 0.60 15.74 -4.53
C TYR A 51 0.10 16.52 -5.76
N GLU A 52 0.96 17.30 -6.42
CA GLU A 52 0.60 18.05 -7.64
C GLU A 52 0.17 17.11 -8.78
N TYR A 53 0.86 15.97 -8.92
CA TYR A 53 0.47 14.94 -9.87
C TYR A 53 -0.91 14.35 -9.55
N GLY A 54 -1.24 14.16 -8.28
CA GLY A 54 -2.57 13.69 -7.85
C GLY A 54 -3.72 14.61 -8.28
N LEU A 55 -3.43 15.92 -8.45
CA LEU A 55 -4.40 16.91 -8.93
C LEU A 55 -4.55 16.91 -10.46
N GLU A 56 -3.64 16.27 -11.19
CA GLU A 56 -3.67 16.22 -12.66
C GLU A 56 -4.73 15.24 -13.18
N GLU A 57 -5.38 15.59 -14.29
CA GLU A 57 -6.28 14.67 -15.00
C GLU A 57 -5.47 13.73 -15.90
N VAL A 58 -4.92 12.65 -15.28
CA VAL A 58 -4.17 11.65 -16.01
C VAL A 58 -5.10 10.59 -16.60
N THR A 59 -5.03 10.44 -17.92
CA THR A 59 -5.81 9.46 -18.70
C THR A 59 -4.87 8.51 -19.44
N PRO A 60 -5.33 7.33 -19.91
CA PRO A 60 -4.50 6.45 -20.73
C PRO A 60 -3.90 7.13 -21.97
N LYS A 61 -4.56 8.17 -22.49
CA LYS A 61 -4.09 8.90 -23.68
C LYS A 61 -2.92 9.84 -23.39
N ASN A 62 -2.89 10.48 -22.22
CA ASN A 62 -1.88 11.45 -21.84
C ASN A 62 -0.82 10.89 -20.87
N LYS A 63 -1.03 9.69 -20.27
CA LYS A 63 -0.06 9.03 -19.38
C LYS A 63 1.34 8.93 -19.99
N LYS A 64 1.47 8.80 -21.32
CA LYS A 64 2.75 8.76 -22.05
C LYS A 64 3.58 10.04 -21.97
N TYR A 65 3.01 11.13 -21.51
CA TYR A 65 3.68 12.42 -21.32
C TYR A 65 4.23 12.60 -19.89
N TYR A 66 4.05 11.61 -19.02
CA TYR A 66 4.55 11.61 -17.66
C TYR A 66 5.66 10.56 -17.53
N ASP A 67 6.77 10.98 -16.96
CA ASP A 67 7.93 10.12 -16.66
C ASP A 67 8.07 9.98 -15.15
N TYR A 68 8.08 8.75 -14.68
CA TYR A 68 8.13 8.35 -13.26
C TYR A 68 9.53 7.84 -12.88
N ARG A 69 10.58 8.28 -13.58
CA ARG A 69 11.96 7.81 -13.42
C ARG A 69 12.46 7.80 -11.98
N ASP A 70 12.04 8.78 -11.15
CA ASP A 70 12.44 8.83 -9.75
C ASP A 70 11.85 7.68 -8.92
N PHE A 71 10.64 7.25 -9.23
CA PHE A 71 9.99 6.11 -8.59
C PHE A 71 10.51 4.75 -9.09
N MET A 72 11.23 4.74 -10.21
CA MET A 72 11.90 3.56 -10.75
C MET A 72 13.36 3.45 -10.29
N ASP A 73 13.95 4.53 -9.77
CA ASP A 73 15.31 4.55 -9.24
C ASP A 73 15.33 4.00 -7.80
N PRO A 74 16.01 2.86 -7.54
CA PRO A 74 16.07 2.26 -6.22
C PRO A 74 16.65 3.19 -5.15
N ILE A 75 17.67 3.98 -5.50
CA ILE A 75 18.34 4.90 -4.57
C ILE A 75 17.37 6.02 -4.17
N LYS A 76 16.70 6.64 -5.15
CA LYS A 76 15.71 7.68 -4.87
C LYS A 76 14.51 7.14 -4.11
N THR A 77 14.05 5.93 -4.45
CA THR A 77 12.97 5.26 -3.73
C THR A 77 13.33 5.08 -2.26
N GLN A 78 14.52 4.58 -1.95
CA GLN A 78 15.00 4.43 -0.59
C GLN A 78 15.09 5.78 0.13
N GLN A 79 15.79 6.75 -0.46
CA GLN A 79 15.94 8.10 0.11
C GLN A 79 14.59 8.77 0.38
N SER A 80 13.61 8.57 -0.50
CA SER A 80 12.28 9.15 -0.32
C SER A 80 11.53 8.57 0.89
N ILE A 81 11.81 7.33 1.28
CA ILE A 81 11.27 6.72 2.49
C ILE A 81 12.01 7.22 3.73
N GLU A 82 13.34 7.24 3.68
CA GLU A 82 14.21 7.66 4.79
C GLU A 82 13.97 9.13 5.19
N GLN A 83 13.68 9.98 4.22
CA GLN A 83 13.46 11.41 4.40
C GLN A 83 11.99 11.80 4.50
N ALA A 84 11.08 10.83 4.41
CA ALA A 84 9.65 11.08 4.44
C ALA A 84 9.16 11.50 5.82
N GLU A 85 8.16 12.38 5.85
CA GLU A 85 7.46 12.73 7.06
C GLU A 85 6.33 11.71 7.34
N PRO A 86 6.28 11.10 8.55
CA PRO A 86 5.24 10.15 8.89
C PRO A 86 3.86 10.79 9.04
N ILE A 87 2.81 10.18 8.49
CA ILE A 87 1.42 10.61 8.68
C ILE A 87 0.86 9.95 9.94
N VAL A 88 0.94 10.68 11.06
CA VAL A 88 0.68 10.16 12.42
C VAL A 88 -0.73 9.60 12.58
N SER A 89 -1.75 10.21 11.97
CA SER A 89 -3.14 9.77 12.02
C SER A 89 -3.30 8.32 11.52
N ASN A 90 -2.72 8.03 10.37
CA ASN A 90 -2.82 6.72 9.72
C ASN A 90 -1.90 5.67 10.38
N LEU A 91 -0.73 6.11 10.86
CA LEU A 91 0.14 5.26 11.68
C LEU A 91 -0.53 4.83 12.99
N SER A 92 -1.34 5.69 13.62
CA SER A 92 -2.10 5.30 14.80
C SER A 92 -3.11 4.18 14.51
N ILE A 93 -3.75 4.19 13.35
CA ILE A 93 -4.63 3.11 12.92
C ILE A 93 -3.82 1.81 12.79
N MET A 94 -2.69 1.86 12.08
CA MET A 94 -1.79 0.71 11.93
C MET A 94 -1.33 0.16 13.29
N ASP A 95 -0.90 1.04 14.22
CA ASP A 95 -0.50 0.67 15.58
C ASP A 95 -1.60 -0.11 16.31
N ASP A 96 -2.83 0.37 16.25
CA ASP A 96 -3.97 -0.26 16.94
C ASP A 96 -4.26 -1.66 16.40
N TYR A 97 -4.12 -1.87 15.11
CA TYR A 97 -4.27 -3.20 14.51
C TYR A 97 -3.09 -4.12 14.87
N LEU A 98 -1.86 -3.62 14.88
CA LEU A 98 -0.68 -4.39 15.29
C LEU A 98 -0.78 -4.79 16.77
N LYS A 99 -1.26 -3.91 17.66
CA LYS A 99 -1.52 -4.22 19.08
C LYS A 99 -2.56 -5.32 19.25
N GLN A 100 -3.54 -5.40 18.37
CA GLN A 100 -4.55 -6.47 18.35
C GLN A 100 -4.00 -7.80 17.81
N GLY A 101 -2.78 -7.79 17.25
CA GLY A 101 -2.11 -8.98 16.72
C GLY A 101 -2.50 -9.33 15.29
N HIS A 102 -3.05 -8.35 14.54
CA HIS A 102 -3.34 -8.51 13.13
C HIS A 102 -2.07 -8.42 12.28
N GLN A 103 -2.15 -8.92 11.06
CA GLN A 103 -1.07 -8.83 10.08
C GLN A 103 -1.18 -7.52 9.30
N ILE A 104 -0.02 -7.04 8.85
CA ILE A 104 0.06 -5.88 7.94
C ILE A 104 0.66 -6.31 6.62
N ALA A 105 0.28 -5.62 5.57
CA ALA A 105 0.90 -5.67 4.26
C ALA A 105 0.93 -4.26 3.64
N ILE A 106 1.85 -4.08 2.73
CA ILE A 106 2.01 -2.85 1.95
C ILE A 106 1.55 -3.10 0.53
N LEU A 107 0.78 -2.17 -0.03
CA LEU A 107 0.32 -2.21 -1.42
C LEU A 107 0.52 -0.85 -2.07
N THR A 108 1.61 -0.68 -2.78
CA THR A 108 2.07 0.62 -3.30
C THR A 108 2.25 0.61 -4.82
N ALA A 109 2.12 1.78 -5.44
CA ALA A 109 2.43 1.99 -6.87
C ALA A 109 3.94 2.10 -7.15
N ARG A 110 4.80 1.98 -6.15
CA ARG A 110 6.26 1.97 -6.34
C ARG A 110 6.71 0.74 -7.13
N SER A 111 7.96 0.73 -7.60
CA SER A 111 8.47 -0.27 -8.55
C SER A 111 9.54 -1.20 -8.00
N ASN A 112 9.92 -1.11 -6.73
CA ASN A 112 10.99 -1.92 -6.16
C ASN A 112 10.58 -2.51 -4.81
N GLU A 113 10.03 -3.73 -4.80
CA GLU A 113 9.54 -4.39 -3.57
C GLU A 113 10.61 -4.48 -2.49
N ASP A 114 11.81 -4.92 -2.86
CA ASP A 114 12.91 -5.09 -1.91
C ASP A 114 13.33 -3.76 -1.28
N VAL A 115 13.43 -2.70 -2.09
CA VAL A 115 13.79 -1.37 -1.60
C VAL A 115 12.70 -0.77 -0.72
N VAL A 116 11.43 -0.98 -1.08
CA VAL A 116 10.29 -0.55 -0.25
C VAL A 116 10.30 -1.29 1.09
N TYR A 117 10.49 -2.62 1.07
CA TYR A 117 10.58 -3.40 2.30
C TYR A 117 11.76 -2.94 3.18
N ASP A 118 12.97 -2.83 2.61
CA ASP A 118 14.17 -2.48 3.36
C ASP A 118 14.06 -1.06 3.95
N GLY A 119 13.54 -0.10 3.18
CA GLY A 119 13.28 1.25 3.66
C GLY A 119 12.25 1.28 4.79
N LEU A 120 11.06 0.73 4.58
CA LEU A 120 10.00 0.74 5.60
C LEU A 120 10.40 -0.04 6.84
N SER A 121 11.02 -1.23 6.70
CA SER A 121 11.40 -2.07 7.83
C SER A 121 12.37 -1.40 8.79
N GLN A 122 13.20 -0.47 8.31
CA GLN A 122 14.19 0.24 9.11
C GLN A 122 13.68 1.59 9.62
N TRP A 123 12.92 2.32 8.82
CA TRP A 123 12.60 3.72 9.08
C TRP A 123 11.16 3.96 9.55
N LEU A 124 10.22 3.07 9.20
CA LEU A 124 8.86 3.20 9.69
C LEU A 124 8.74 2.61 11.10
N MET A 125 8.35 3.46 12.05
CA MET A 125 8.23 3.09 13.46
C MET A 125 6.76 2.89 13.82
N TYR A 126 6.48 1.91 14.67
CA TYR A 126 5.17 1.73 15.28
C TYR A 126 5.26 1.71 16.81
N LYS A 127 4.14 1.94 17.49
CA LYS A 127 4.06 1.84 18.96
C LYS A 127 3.59 0.46 19.37
N ASP A 128 4.41 -0.24 20.16
CA ASP A 128 4.02 -1.51 20.77
C ASP A 128 2.94 -1.34 21.85
N ARG A 129 2.56 -2.46 22.52
CA ARG A 129 1.58 -2.42 23.61
C ARG A 129 2.05 -1.63 24.83
N GLN A 130 3.33 -1.46 25.02
CA GLN A 130 3.97 -0.71 26.09
C GLN A 130 4.17 0.77 25.72
N GLY A 131 3.92 1.16 24.48
CA GLY A 131 4.11 2.51 23.96
C GLY A 131 5.54 2.81 23.46
N ASN A 132 6.41 1.79 23.38
CA ASN A 132 7.76 1.96 22.82
C ASN A 132 7.68 2.07 21.29
N LEU A 133 8.53 2.94 20.71
CA LEU A 133 8.72 3.01 19.28
C LEU A 133 9.65 1.89 18.82
N ILE A 134 9.16 1.03 17.94
CA ILE A 134 9.86 -0.13 17.40
C ILE A 134 9.80 -0.08 15.87
N PRO A 135 10.89 -0.45 15.15
CA PRO A 135 10.86 -0.56 13.69
C PRO A 135 9.81 -1.57 13.23
N ILE A 136 9.10 -1.25 12.15
CA ILE A 136 8.03 -2.11 11.64
C ILE A 136 8.53 -3.43 11.07
N GLY A 137 9.84 -3.53 10.79
CA GLY A 137 10.49 -4.74 10.28
C GLY A 137 10.25 -5.99 11.13
N ASP A 138 9.99 -5.83 12.45
CA ASP A 138 9.63 -6.94 13.32
C ASP A 138 8.20 -7.50 13.03
N ARG A 139 7.39 -6.79 12.28
CA ARG A 139 5.97 -7.09 12.03
C ARG A 139 5.62 -7.15 10.55
N LEU A 140 6.43 -6.55 9.70
CA LEU A 140 6.26 -6.57 8.25
C LEU A 140 7.12 -7.69 7.64
N ASN A 141 6.47 -8.67 7.03
CA ASN A 141 7.18 -9.69 6.25
C ASN A 141 7.43 -9.16 4.84
N ARG A 142 8.59 -9.49 4.27
CA ARG A 142 8.95 -9.13 2.88
C ARG A 142 7.90 -9.60 1.88
N GLU A 143 7.35 -10.80 2.06
CA GLU A 143 6.31 -11.38 1.21
C GLU A 143 4.99 -10.60 1.23
N ASN A 144 4.81 -9.74 2.23
CA ASN A 144 3.63 -8.89 2.39
C ASN A 144 3.84 -7.46 1.86
N VAL A 145 4.87 -7.25 1.04
CA VAL A 145 5.09 -5.99 0.31
C VAL A 145 4.76 -6.22 -1.16
N TYR A 146 3.79 -5.49 -1.66
CA TYR A 146 3.30 -5.56 -3.04
C TYR A 146 3.54 -4.22 -3.72
N ALA A 147 4.68 -4.08 -4.41
CA ALA A 147 4.98 -2.95 -5.28
C ALA A 147 4.47 -3.27 -6.69
N ILE A 148 3.27 -2.79 -7.03
CA ILE A 148 2.54 -3.22 -8.24
C ILE A 148 3.23 -2.84 -9.57
N ASN A 149 4.24 -1.99 -9.55
CA ASN A 149 5.06 -1.65 -10.71
C ASN A 149 6.47 -2.26 -10.63
N ASP A 150 6.75 -3.15 -9.66
CA ASP A 150 7.94 -3.99 -9.69
C ASP A 150 7.91 -4.88 -10.95
N PRO A 151 9.02 -4.99 -11.72
CA PRO A 151 9.05 -5.76 -12.96
C PRO A 151 8.63 -7.23 -12.82
N ASN A 152 8.90 -7.84 -11.67
CA ASN A 152 8.46 -9.22 -11.41
C ASN A 152 6.96 -9.27 -11.14
N ARG A 153 6.44 -8.33 -10.35
CA ARG A 153 5.02 -8.23 -10.02
C ARG A 153 4.16 -7.89 -11.24
N VAL A 154 4.62 -6.97 -12.08
CA VAL A 154 3.92 -6.60 -13.33
C VAL A 154 3.68 -7.80 -14.25
N ARG A 155 4.61 -8.78 -14.28
CA ARG A 155 4.46 -10.01 -15.08
C ARG A 155 3.38 -10.93 -14.57
N GLU A 156 3.03 -10.83 -13.29
CA GLU A 156 2.02 -11.65 -12.64
C GLU A 156 0.61 -11.03 -12.70
N LEU A 157 0.53 -9.71 -12.95
CA LEU A 157 -0.72 -8.96 -12.98
C LEU A 157 -1.21 -8.80 -14.42
N GLU A 158 -2.51 -9.03 -14.63
CA GLU A 158 -3.17 -8.89 -15.94
C GLU A 158 -3.64 -7.45 -16.18
N SER A 159 -3.89 -6.72 -15.09
CA SER A 159 -4.41 -5.35 -15.11
C SER A 159 -3.38 -4.35 -15.62
N VAL A 160 -3.87 -3.26 -16.23
CA VAL A 160 -3.02 -2.24 -16.90
C VAL A 160 -2.81 -1.01 -16.02
N THR A 161 -3.86 -0.53 -15.37
CA THR A 161 -3.79 0.68 -14.53
C THR A 161 -3.42 0.35 -13.10
N ASP A 162 -2.79 1.30 -12.39
CA ASP A 162 -2.31 1.07 -11.03
C ASP A 162 -3.47 0.73 -10.08
N TYR A 163 -4.61 1.40 -10.19
CA TYR A 163 -5.79 1.11 -9.37
C TYR A 163 -6.40 -0.28 -9.67
N GLU A 164 -6.36 -0.75 -10.93
CA GLU A 164 -6.80 -2.10 -11.28
C GLU A 164 -5.83 -3.17 -10.77
N LYS A 165 -4.51 -2.93 -10.88
CA LYS A 165 -3.48 -3.80 -10.33
C LYS A 165 -3.61 -3.95 -8.80
N LYS A 166 -3.83 -2.84 -8.09
CA LYS A 166 -4.11 -2.89 -6.64
C LYS A 166 -5.36 -3.73 -6.35
N ALA A 167 -6.43 -3.56 -7.11
CA ALA A 167 -7.65 -4.35 -6.94
C ALA A 167 -7.44 -5.85 -7.21
N GLU A 168 -6.64 -6.19 -8.22
CA GLU A 168 -6.30 -7.58 -8.54
C GLU A 168 -5.49 -8.24 -7.40
N VAL A 169 -4.54 -7.53 -6.78
CA VAL A 169 -3.82 -8.02 -5.60
C VAL A 169 -4.79 -8.27 -4.44
N VAL A 170 -5.68 -7.31 -4.15
CA VAL A 170 -6.68 -7.48 -3.08
C VAL A 170 -7.59 -8.67 -3.34
N GLU A 171 -8.06 -8.86 -4.56
CA GLU A 171 -8.94 -9.99 -4.93
C GLU A 171 -8.24 -11.33 -4.65
N ARG A 172 -6.97 -11.47 -5.02
CA ARG A 172 -6.18 -12.68 -4.74
C ARG A 172 -6.04 -12.93 -3.24
N LEU A 173 -5.80 -11.89 -2.44
CA LEU A 173 -5.65 -11.98 -0.99
C LEU A 173 -6.96 -12.33 -0.26
N LEU A 174 -8.13 -11.99 -0.80
CA LEU A 174 -9.43 -12.34 -0.23
C LEU A 174 -9.69 -13.86 -0.16
N SER A 175 -8.95 -14.65 -0.94
CA SER A 175 -8.99 -16.11 -0.84
C SER A 175 -8.20 -16.66 0.36
N VAL A 176 -7.25 -15.89 0.88
CA VAL A 176 -6.30 -16.31 1.94
C VAL A 176 -6.72 -15.77 3.31
N TYR A 177 -7.27 -14.56 3.35
CA TYR A 177 -7.63 -13.86 4.58
C TYR A 177 -9.13 -13.88 4.84
N ASP A 178 -9.50 -13.90 6.12
CA ASP A 178 -10.89 -13.82 6.56
C ASP A 178 -11.45 -12.40 6.45
N GLU A 179 -10.55 -11.41 6.57
CA GLU A 179 -10.89 -10.00 6.50
C GLU A 179 -9.68 -9.20 5.99
N ILE A 180 -9.94 -8.28 5.06
CA ILE A 180 -8.96 -7.32 4.54
C ILE A 180 -9.49 -5.91 4.76
N VAL A 181 -8.67 -5.07 5.40
CA VAL A 181 -8.90 -3.63 5.51
C VAL A 181 -7.91 -2.93 4.58
N PHE A 182 -8.40 -2.37 3.50
CA PHE A 182 -7.61 -1.60 2.55
C PHE A 182 -7.66 -0.12 2.89
N ILE A 183 -6.51 0.53 3.01
CA ILE A 183 -6.36 1.95 3.36
C ILE A 183 -5.48 2.63 2.34
N ASP A 184 -5.98 3.71 1.71
CA ASP A 184 -5.30 4.42 0.63
C ASP A 184 -5.83 5.86 0.58
N ASP A 185 -5.04 6.84 0.18
CA ASP A 185 -5.43 8.25 0.05
C ASP A 185 -6.00 8.58 -1.33
N ASP A 186 -5.60 7.84 -2.39
CA ASP A 186 -6.08 8.11 -3.74
C ASP A 186 -7.51 7.61 -3.95
N MET A 187 -8.40 8.56 -4.18
CA MET A 187 -9.81 8.28 -4.48
C MET A 187 -10.03 7.40 -5.71
N LYS A 188 -9.07 7.29 -6.64
CA LYS A 188 -9.16 6.35 -7.77
C LYS A 188 -9.03 4.92 -7.27
N ASN A 189 -8.08 4.67 -6.36
CA ASN A 189 -7.89 3.37 -5.71
C ASN A 189 -9.13 3.01 -4.87
N ILE A 190 -9.62 3.95 -4.06
CA ILE A 190 -10.84 3.76 -3.25
C ILE A 190 -12.05 3.41 -4.11
N LYS A 191 -12.28 4.15 -5.19
CA LYS A 191 -13.39 3.88 -6.13
C LYS A 191 -13.26 2.50 -6.77
N GLN A 192 -12.07 2.12 -7.20
CA GLN A 192 -11.83 0.81 -7.79
C GLN A 192 -12.07 -0.33 -6.79
N MET A 193 -11.63 -0.19 -5.54
CA MET A 193 -11.93 -1.16 -4.47
C MET A 193 -13.43 -1.26 -4.19
N MET A 194 -14.16 -0.16 -4.27
CA MET A 194 -15.62 -0.18 -4.12
C MET A 194 -16.32 -0.85 -5.32
N ILE A 195 -15.75 -0.73 -6.52
CA ILE A 195 -16.22 -1.48 -7.70
C ILE A 195 -15.96 -2.97 -7.48
N LEU A 196 -14.71 -3.36 -7.15
CA LEU A 196 -14.37 -4.73 -6.82
C LEU A 196 -15.32 -5.32 -5.78
N LYS A 197 -15.53 -4.62 -4.66
CA LYS A 197 -16.44 -5.08 -3.60
C LYS A 197 -17.87 -5.36 -4.10
N ARG A 198 -18.37 -4.60 -5.08
CA ARG A 198 -19.72 -4.78 -5.64
C ARG A 198 -19.81 -5.94 -6.63
N THR A 199 -18.70 -6.27 -7.31
CA THR A 199 -18.64 -7.35 -8.31
C THR A 199 -18.34 -8.71 -7.71
N LEU A 200 -17.72 -8.74 -6.53
CA LEU A 200 -17.39 -9.97 -5.82
C LEU A 200 -18.64 -10.74 -5.35
N PRO A 201 -18.56 -12.08 -5.25
CA PRO A 201 -19.54 -12.88 -4.53
C PRO A 201 -19.73 -12.34 -3.11
N LYS A 202 -20.96 -12.41 -2.58
CA LYS A 202 -21.33 -11.83 -1.27
C LYS A 202 -20.38 -12.26 -0.13
N GLU A 203 -19.93 -13.50 -0.16
CA GLU A 203 -19.01 -14.04 0.86
C GLU A 203 -17.66 -13.31 0.86
N LEU A 204 -17.07 -13.06 -0.30
CA LEU A 204 -15.82 -12.33 -0.44
C LEU A 204 -16.03 -10.82 -0.24
N SER A 205 -17.12 -10.27 -0.75
CA SER A 205 -17.47 -8.86 -0.56
C SER A 205 -17.58 -8.47 0.92
N ASN A 206 -18.09 -9.35 1.77
CA ASN A 206 -18.19 -9.12 3.21
C ASN A 206 -16.84 -9.10 3.92
N LYS A 207 -15.80 -9.67 3.33
CA LYS A 207 -14.44 -9.68 3.88
C LYS A 207 -13.65 -8.40 3.59
N LEU A 208 -14.07 -7.59 2.61
CA LEU A 208 -13.34 -6.40 2.19
C LEU A 208 -13.90 -5.13 2.84
N PHE A 209 -13.07 -4.43 3.57
CA PHE A 209 -13.32 -3.10 4.12
C PHE A 209 -12.41 -2.09 3.44
N VAL A 210 -12.97 -0.96 3.04
CA VAL A 210 -12.26 0.08 2.29
C VAL A 210 -12.31 1.37 3.09
N MET A 211 -11.17 1.93 3.38
CA MET A 211 -11.01 3.17 4.13
C MET A 211 -10.21 4.18 3.31
N HIS A 212 -10.71 5.39 3.21
CA HIS A 212 -9.97 6.51 2.68
C HIS A 212 -9.06 7.07 3.78
N ALA A 213 -7.75 7.06 3.53
CA ALA A 213 -6.77 7.68 4.42
C ALA A 213 -7.04 9.18 4.51
N LYS A 214 -6.87 9.74 5.70
CA LYS A 214 -7.04 11.19 5.93
C LYS A 214 -5.71 11.77 6.34
N GLU A 215 -5.40 12.93 5.82
CA GLU A 215 -4.32 13.78 6.32
C GLU A 215 -4.55 14.24 7.76
#